data_fc0d2283bf8ea873e95914cc82cb619d
#
_entry.id   fc0d2283bf8ea873e95914cc82cb619d
#
_cell.length_a   1.000
_cell.length_b   1.000
_cell.length_c   1.000
_cell.angle_alpha   90.00
_cell.angle_beta   90.00
_cell.angle_gamma   90.00
#
_symmetry.space_group_name_H-M   'P 1'
#
loop_
_entity.id
_entity.type
_entity.pdbx_description
1 polymer ?
#
loop_
_entity_poly.entity_id
_entity_poly.type
_entity_poly.pdbx_seq_one_letter_code
_entity_poly.pdbx_strand_id
1 'polypeptide(L)'
;MNPHFNSFKNIITNPIKFKFFLLTKLPAAFFAGLSIKEFSTDKSVIRVKHSWWTQNPFRSMYFAVEAMAAEMASGMLVFGQVYKRNPSISMLVVKMEVDFVKKAIGIILFTCEEGQKIQTQINQSIEDGEAKTFICTSTGKNELGETVAVFNITWSVKAKK
;
A
#
# COMPACT_ATOMS: atom_id res chain seq x y z
N MET A 1 7.72 -1.65 -17.44
CA MET A 1 7.80 -0.76 -16.25
C MET A 1 7.30 0.63 -16.64
N ASN A 2 6.65 1.35 -15.72
CA ASN A 2 6.22 2.73 -15.95
C ASN A 2 7.44 3.67 -16.10
N PRO A 3 7.57 4.46 -17.17
CA PRO A 3 8.69 5.40 -17.34
C PRO A 3 8.74 6.48 -16.26
N HIS A 4 7.62 6.79 -15.62
CA HIS A 4 7.53 7.78 -14.54
C HIS A 4 7.69 7.19 -13.12
N PHE A 5 7.95 5.88 -13.00
CA PHE A 5 8.09 5.20 -11.70
C PHE A 5 9.14 5.87 -10.81
N ASN A 6 10.31 6.19 -11.35
CA ASN A 6 11.38 6.84 -10.58
C ASN A 6 11.00 8.24 -10.10
N SER A 7 10.24 9.00 -10.89
CA SER A 7 9.69 10.29 -10.47
C SER A 7 8.73 10.13 -9.29
N PHE A 8 7.86 9.14 -9.34
CA PHE A 8 6.96 8.80 -8.24
C PHE A 8 7.74 8.36 -7.00
N LYS A 9 8.68 7.43 -7.16
CA LYS A 9 9.56 6.96 -6.09
C LYS A 9 10.22 8.13 -5.36
N ASN A 10 10.81 9.09 -6.08
CA ASN A 10 11.48 10.27 -5.50
C ASN A 10 10.53 11.17 -4.69
N ILE A 11 9.23 11.17 -5.00
CA ILE A 11 8.22 11.91 -4.23
C ILE A 11 7.94 11.19 -2.92
N ILE A 12 7.62 9.90 -3.00
CA ILE A 12 7.12 9.14 -1.84
C ILE A 12 8.22 8.72 -0.87
N THR A 13 9.46 8.54 -1.34
CA THR A 13 10.61 8.21 -0.47
C THR A 13 11.23 9.46 0.19
N ASN A 14 10.87 10.67 -0.25
CA ASN A 14 11.24 11.89 0.46
C ASN A 14 10.25 12.15 1.61
N PRO A 15 10.70 12.17 2.88
CA PRO A 15 9.79 12.24 4.03
C PRO A 15 8.91 13.50 4.05
N ILE A 16 9.43 14.64 3.61
CA ILE A 16 8.69 15.90 3.60
C ILE A 16 7.62 15.89 2.51
N LYS A 17 8.00 15.49 1.29
CA LYS A 17 7.06 15.38 0.16
C LYS A 17 5.97 14.34 0.43
N PHE A 18 6.34 13.20 1.03
CA PHE A 18 5.39 12.17 1.37
C PHE A 18 4.39 12.62 2.44
N LYS A 19 4.85 13.30 3.51
CA LYS A 19 3.96 13.89 4.50
C LYS A 19 2.99 14.90 3.89
N PHE A 20 3.46 15.75 2.99
CA PHE A 20 2.61 16.70 2.29
C PHE A 20 1.59 15.98 1.38
N PHE A 21 2.01 14.92 0.68
CA PHE A 21 1.13 14.07 -0.10
C PHE A 21 0.04 13.43 0.79
N LEU A 22 0.41 12.83 1.92
CA LEU A 22 -0.56 12.25 2.86
C LEU A 22 -1.53 13.31 3.37
N LEU A 23 -1.04 14.45 3.85
CA LEU A 23 -1.88 15.51 4.39
C LEU A 23 -2.93 16.00 3.37
N THR A 24 -2.57 16.11 2.10
CA THR A 24 -3.45 16.66 1.05
C THR A 24 -4.32 15.61 0.37
N LYS A 25 -3.92 14.34 0.34
CA LYS A 25 -4.60 13.27 -0.41
C LYS A 25 -5.16 12.16 0.47
N LEU A 26 -4.51 11.87 1.60
CA LEU A 26 -4.85 10.78 2.52
C LEU A 26 -4.73 11.25 3.98
N PRO A 27 -5.53 12.26 4.42
CA PRO A 27 -5.35 12.89 5.73
C PRO A 27 -5.48 11.88 6.90
N ALA A 28 -6.35 10.88 6.80
CA ALA A 28 -6.46 9.83 7.82
C ALA A 28 -5.12 9.08 8.03
N ALA A 29 -4.44 8.74 6.94
CA ALA A 29 -3.13 8.08 6.98
C ALA A 29 -2.03 9.02 7.53
N PHE A 30 -2.13 10.32 7.25
CA PHE A 30 -1.24 11.34 7.82
C PHE A 30 -1.35 11.40 9.36
N PHE A 31 -2.57 11.52 9.89
CA PHE A 31 -2.81 11.56 11.34
C PHE A 31 -2.51 10.23 12.03
N ALA A 32 -2.72 9.10 11.35
CA ALA A 32 -2.28 7.79 11.84
C ALA A 32 -0.74 7.61 11.82
N GLY A 33 0.00 8.55 11.21
CA GLY A 33 1.46 8.56 11.22
C GLY A 33 2.10 7.49 10.32
N LEU A 34 1.42 7.11 9.24
CA LEU A 34 1.97 6.17 8.26
C LEU A 34 3.20 6.76 7.58
N SER A 35 4.19 5.93 7.32
CA SER A 35 5.41 6.34 6.63
C SER A 35 5.97 5.20 5.78
N ILE A 36 6.66 5.56 4.69
CA ILE A 36 7.36 4.60 3.85
C ILE A 36 8.72 4.29 4.49
N LYS A 37 8.99 3.02 4.73
CA LYS A 37 10.28 2.51 5.20
C LYS A 37 11.16 2.07 4.04
N GLU A 38 10.57 1.42 3.04
CA GLU A 38 11.24 0.92 1.85
C GLU A 38 10.30 0.99 0.65
N PHE A 39 10.82 1.32 -0.53
CA PHE A 39 10.05 1.30 -1.76
C PHE A 39 10.96 1.04 -2.98
N SER A 40 10.61 0.00 -3.73
CA SER A 40 11.23 -0.38 -5.00
C SER A 40 10.18 -0.75 -6.04
N THR A 41 10.61 -1.25 -7.19
CA THR A 41 9.71 -1.79 -8.21
C THR A 41 8.95 -3.03 -7.74
N ASP A 42 9.56 -3.78 -6.84
CA ASP A 42 9.10 -5.12 -6.43
C ASP A 42 8.52 -5.15 -5.03
N LYS A 43 8.94 -4.19 -4.18
CA LYS A 43 8.64 -4.20 -2.75
C LYS A 43 8.24 -2.83 -2.23
N SER A 44 7.27 -2.82 -1.33
CA SER A 44 6.88 -1.66 -0.53
C SER A 44 6.73 -2.06 0.93
N VAL A 45 7.30 -1.25 1.83
CA VAL A 45 7.20 -1.43 3.28
C VAL A 45 6.66 -0.15 3.91
N ILE A 46 5.49 -0.26 4.51
CA ILE A 46 4.83 0.82 5.25
C ILE A 46 5.00 0.59 6.74
N ARG A 47 5.47 1.63 7.41
CA ARG A 47 5.62 1.67 8.86
C ARG A 47 4.44 2.40 9.49
N VAL A 48 3.88 1.82 10.55
CA VAL A 48 2.90 2.45 11.43
C VAL A 48 3.25 2.13 12.89
N LYS A 49 2.93 3.05 13.80
CA LYS A 49 3.23 2.88 15.24
C LYS A 49 1.94 2.87 16.05
N HIS A 50 1.80 1.91 16.96
CA HIS A 50 0.77 1.95 17.99
C HIS A 50 1.01 3.16 18.92
N SER A 51 0.02 4.01 19.01
CA SER A 51 0.06 5.26 19.75
C SER A 51 -1.37 5.67 20.16
N TRP A 52 -1.51 6.77 20.88
CA TRP A 52 -2.84 7.31 21.22
C TRP A 52 -3.72 7.57 19.99
N TRP A 53 -3.15 8.01 18.86
CA TRP A 53 -3.86 8.26 17.59
C TRP A 53 -4.30 7.00 16.85
N THR A 54 -3.74 5.85 17.20
CA THR A 54 -3.91 4.59 16.44
C THR A 54 -4.44 3.45 17.30
N GLN A 55 -4.68 3.71 18.60
CA GLN A 55 -5.14 2.69 19.55
C GLN A 55 -6.63 2.39 19.44
N ASN A 56 -7.00 1.20 19.91
CA ASN A 56 -8.35 0.81 20.22
C ASN A 56 -8.55 0.65 21.74
N PRO A 57 -9.79 0.47 22.26
CA PRO A 57 -10.04 0.30 23.68
C PRO A 57 -9.37 -0.92 24.34
N PHE A 58 -8.87 -1.87 23.52
CA PHE A 58 -8.22 -3.10 23.98
C PHE A 58 -6.68 -2.98 24.06
N ARG A 59 -6.14 -1.76 24.02
CA ARG A 59 -4.72 -1.43 24.16
C ARG A 59 -3.84 -2.07 23.05
N SER A 60 -4.36 -2.07 21.83
CA SER A 60 -3.64 -2.47 20.62
C SER A 60 -3.98 -1.51 19.50
N MET A 61 -3.35 -1.66 18.35
CA MET A 61 -3.67 -0.86 17.17
C MET A 61 -5.10 -1.13 16.72
N TYR A 62 -5.80 -0.08 16.30
CA TYR A 62 -7.13 -0.21 15.71
C TYR A 62 -7.01 -0.85 14.32
N PHE A 63 -7.83 -1.86 14.07
CA PHE A 63 -7.74 -2.66 12.84
C PHE A 63 -7.82 -1.82 11.56
N ALA A 64 -8.56 -0.72 11.56
CA ALA A 64 -8.66 0.17 10.40
C ALA A 64 -7.32 0.86 10.10
N VAL A 65 -6.48 1.11 11.10
CA VAL A 65 -5.13 1.65 10.92
C VAL A 65 -4.21 0.59 10.31
N GLU A 66 -4.33 -0.65 10.75
CA GLU A 66 -3.62 -1.78 10.13
C GLU A 66 -4.05 -1.96 8.66
N ALA A 67 -5.37 -1.87 8.38
CA ALA A 67 -5.90 -1.93 7.03
C ALA A 67 -5.37 -0.80 6.13
N MET A 68 -5.32 0.45 6.63
CA MET A 68 -4.72 1.57 5.89
C MET A 68 -3.24 1.30 5.55
N ALA A 69 -2.46 0.77 6.50
CA ALA A 69 -1.05 0.50 6.27
C ALA A 69 -0.83 -0.67 5.31
N ALA A 70 -1.63 -1.72 5.42
CA ALA A 70 -1.60 -2.89 4.53
C ALA A 70 -2.02 -2.53 3.09
N GLU A 71 -3.12 -1.76 2.96
CA GLU A 71 -3.57 -1.26 1.65
C GLU A 71 -2.50 -0.38 1.01
N MET A 72 -1.95 0.56 1.77
CA MET A 72 -0.89 1.45 1.27
C MET A 72 0.35 0.68 0.82
N ALA A 73 0.71 -0.44 1.45
CA ALA A 73 1.85 -1.25 1.03
C ALA A 73 1.68 -1.79 -0.39
N SER A 74 0.53 -2.37 -0.71
CA SER A 74 0.25 -2.82 -2.09
C SER A 74 -0.14 -1.65 -3.01
N GLY A 75 -0.93 -0.71 -2.52
CA GLY A 75 -1.44 0.43 -3.28
C GLY A 75 -0.34 1.35 -3.81
N MET A 76 0.75 1.57 -3.07
CA MET A 76 1.89 2.35 -3.56
C MET A 76 2.61 1.66 -4.71
N LEU A 77 2.69 0.31 -4.73
CA LEU A 77 3.22 -0.44 -5.87
C LEU A 77 2.32 -0.29 -7.10
N VAL A 78 0.99 -0.44 -6.94
CA VAL A 78 0.03 -0.21 -8.03
C VAL A 78 0.13 1.23 -8.52
N PHE A 79 0.12 2.21 -7.59
CA PHE A 79 0.16 3.63 -7.94
C PHE A 79 1.47 4.00 -8.66
N GLY A 80 2.61 3.47 -8.25
CA GLY A 80 3.88 3.66 -8.96
C GLY A 80 3.84 3.21 -10.42
N GLN A 81 3.11 2.13 -10.71
CA GLN A 81 2.96 1.63 -12.08
C GLN A 81 1.93 2.39 -12.92
N VAL A 82 0.96 3.08 -12.31
CA VAL A 82 -0.06 3.85 -13.03
C VAL A 82 0.22 5.37 -13.06
N TYR A 83 1.16 5.86 -12.25
CA TYR A 83 1.47 7.27 -12.09
C TYR A 83 1.86 7.93 -13.42
N LYS A 84 1.10 8.97 -13.84
CA LYS A 84 1.30 9.71 -15.09
C LYS A 84 1.45 8.81 -16.34
N ARG A 85 0.87 7.61 -16.32
CA ARG A 85 0.94 6.70 -17.47
C ARG A 85 -0.03 7.09 -18.57
N ASN A 86 0.37 6.86 -19.81
CA ASN A 86 -0.47 7.01 -20.98
C ASN A 86 -0.58 5.65 -21.69
N PRO A 87 -1.78 5.09 -21.92
CA PRO A 87 -3.06 5.62 -21.47
C PRO A 87 -3.18 5.69 -19.94
N SER A 88 -4.07 6.55 -19.42
CA SER A 88 -4.33 6.63 -17.99
C SER A 88 -5.00 5.34 -17.50
N ILE A 89 -4.69 4.94 -16.27
CA ILE A 89 -5.19 3.68 -15.70
C ILE A 89 -5.97 4.00 -14.42
N SER A 90 -7.19 3.50 -14.34
CA SER A 90 -7.94 3.48 -13.08
C SER A 90 -7.47 2.33 -12.20
N MET A 91 -7.48 2.54 -10.89
CA MET A 91 -7.20 1.51 -9.88
C MET A 91 -8.27 1.58 -8.78
N LEU A 92 -8.70 0.42 -8.28
CA LEU A 92 -9.72 0.30 -7.26
C LEU A 92 -9.47 -0.95 -6.42
N VAL A 93 -9.62 -0.82 -5.10
CA VAL A 93 -9.75 -1.98 -4.21
C VAL A 93 -11.18 -2.51 -4.33
N VAL A 94 -11.33 -3.77 -4.73
CA VAL A 94 -12.65 -4.41 -4.88
C VAL A 94 -12.99 -5.35 -3.73
N LYS A 95 -11.96 -5.85 -3.03
CA LYS A 95 -12.14 -6.74 -1.87
C LYS A 95 -10.92 -6.67 -0.96
N MET A 96 -11.15 -6.86 0.33
CA MET A 96 -10.12 -7.03 1.33
C MET A 96 -10.53 -8.18 2.26
N GLU A 97 -9.62 -9.12 2.46
CA GLU A 97 -9.73 -10.20 3.43
C GLU A 97 -8.55 -10.10 4.39
N VAL A 98 -8.78 -10.37 5.67
CA VAL A 98 -7.72 -10.23 6.67
C VAL A 98 -7.79 -11.32 7.72
N ASP A 99 -6.61 -11.83 8.08
CA ASP A 99 -6.37 -12.68 9.24
C ASP A 99 -5.58 -11.89 10.29
N PHE A 100 -6.21 -11.60 11.43
CA PHE A 100 -5.55 -11.02 12.59
C PHE A 100 -4.97 -12.12 13.45
N VAL A 101 -3.66 -12.23 13.51
CA VAL A 101 -2.95 -13.34 14.17
C VAL A 101 -2.56 -12.97 15.59
N LYS A 102 -2.20 -11.70 15.82
CA LYS A 102 -1.67 -11.22 17.10
C LYS A 102 -2.02 -9.73 17.30
N LYS A 103 -2.11 -9.28 18.56
CA LYS A 103 -2.28 -7.86 18.85
C LYS A 103 -1.12 -7.03 18.27
N ALA A 104 -1.45 -6.03 17.49
CA ALA A 104 -0.48 -5.09 16.95
C ALA A 104 -0.12 -4.04 18.01
N ILE A 105 1.08 -4.12 18.56
CA ILE A 105 1.64 -3.22 19.58
C ILE A 105 3.04 -2.79 19.14
N GLY A 106 3.46 -1.58 19.47
CA GLY A 106 4.75 -1.05 19.07
C GLY A 106 4.77 -0.58 17.62
N ILE A 107 5.84 -0.84 16.90
CA ILE A 107 6.00 -0.53 15.49
C ILE A 107 5.62 -1.76 14.67
N ILE A 108 4.74 -1.56 13.70
CA ILE A 108 4.36 -2.60 12.75
C ILE A 108 4.83 -2.18 11.35
N LEU A 109 5.41 -3.13 10.63
CA LEU A 109 5.83 -2.99 9.24
C LEU A 109 4.93 -3.86 8.36
N PHE A 110 4.15 -3.22 7.50
CA PHE A 110 3.36 -3.90 6.48
C PHE A 110 4.15 -3.98 5.18
N THR A 111 4.38 -5.19 4.68
CA THR A 111 5.20 -5.46 3.51
C THR A 111 4.38 -6.14 2.42
N CYS A 112 4.48 -5.60 1.19
CA CYS A 112 4.02 -6.24 -0.04
C CYS A 112 5.21 -6.41 -1.00
N GLU A 113 5.40 -7.61 -1.57
CA GLU A 113 6.53 -7.96 -2.45
C GLU A 113 6.06 -8.43 -3.84
N GLU A 114 4.90 -7.94 -4.31
CA GLU A 114 4.28 -8.41 -5.55
C GLU A 114 4.36 -7.41 -6.71
N GLY A 115 5.40 -6.56 -6.73
CA GLY A 115 5.55 -5.51 -7.75
C GLY A 115 5.60 -6.04 -9.18
N GLN A 116 6.25 -7.17 -9.44
CA GLN A 116 6.31 -7.78 -10.79
C GLN A 116 4.93 -8.26 -11.27
N LYS A 117 4.16 -8.92 -10.40
CA LYS A 117 2.78 -9.33 -10.68
C LYS A 117 1.91 -8.12 -11.04
N ILE A 118 1.98 -7.06 -10.23
CA ILE A 118 1.28 -5.80 -10.45
C ILE A 118 1.63 -5.22 -11.82
N GLN A 119 2.91 -5.12 -12.14
CA GLN A 119 3.39 -4.61 -13.43
C GLN A 119 2.86 -5.42 -14.61
N THR A 120 2.86 -6.76 -14.51
CA THR A 120 2.34 -7.66 -15.54
C THR A 120 0.85 -7.41 -15.77
N GLN A 121 0.03 -7.35 -14.72
CA GLN A 121 -1.42 -7.15 -14.85
C GLN A 121 -1.76 -5.78 -15.45
N ILE A 122 -1.00 -4.74 -15.09
CA ILE A 122 -1.19 -3.41 -15.65
C ILE A 122 -0.81 -3.38 -17.14
N ASN A 123 0.30 -4.04 -17.54
CA ASN A 123 0.69 -4.11 -18.94
C ASN A 123 -0.35 -4.87 -19.78
N GLN A 124 -0.87 -5.99 -19.30
CA GLN A 124 -1.95 -6.72 -19.95
C GLN A 124 -3.20 -5.87 -20.16
N SER A 125 -3.59 -5.08 -19.13
CA SER A 125 -4.73 -4.16 -19.26
C SER A 125 -4.50 -3.07 -20.30
N ILE A 126 -3.26 -2.65 -20.55
CA ILE A 126 -2.92 -1.69 -21.59
C ILE A 126 -3.00 -2.34 -22.97
N GLU A 127 -2.54 -3.58 -23.08
CA GLU A 127 -2.47 -4.33 -24.35
C GLU A 127 -3.87 -4.67 -24.89
N ASP A 128 -4.76 -5.15 -24.03
CA ASP A 128 -6.10 -5.62 -24.44
C ASP A 128 -7.23 -4.63 -24.13
N GLY A 129 -6.98 -3.60 -23.32
CA GLY A 129 -7.99 -2.60 -22.90
C GLY A 129 -8.99 -3.13 -21.86
N GLU A 130 -8.79 -4.36 -21.37
CA GLU A 130 -9.70 -5.01 -20.42
C GLU A 130 -9.29 -4.75 -18.97
N ALA A 131 -10.28 -4.85 -18.07
CA ALA A 131 -9.99 -4.78 -16.63
C ALA A 131 -9.26 -6.04 -16.18
N LYS A 132 -8.23 -5.85 -15.36
CA LYS A 132 -7.52 -6.96 -14.70
C LYS A 132 -7.76 -6.90 -13.20
N THR A 133 -8.06 -8.04 -12.62
CA THR A 133 -8.29 -8.19 -11.18
C THR A 133 -7.26 -9.18 -10.62
N PHE A 134 -6.58 -8.77 -9.55
CA PHE A 134 -5.53 -9.58 -8.93
C PHE A 134 -5.45 -9.32 -7.41
N ILE A 135 -4.95 -10.31 -6.69
CA ILE A 135 -4.79 -10.24 -5.22
C ILE A 135 -3.34 -9.89 -4.92
N CYS A 136 -3.14 -8.92 -4.02
CA CYS A 136 -1.87 -8.62 -3.38
C CYS A 136 -1.93 -8.96 -1.90
N THR A 137 -0.89 -9.61 -1.38
CA THR A 137 -0.75 -9.92 0.04
C THR A 137 0.15 -8.89 0.71
N SER A 138 -0.35 -8.28 1.79
CA SER A 138 0.41 -7.39 2.67
C SER A 138 0.51 -8.03 4.06
N THR A 139 1.73 -8.36 4.47
CA THR A 139 1.98 -8.99 5.78
C THR A 139 2.50 -7.94 6.76
N GLY A 140 1.80 -7.78 7.88
CA GLY A 140 2.19 -6.96 9.02
C GLY A 140 3.04 -7.74 10.01
N LYS A 141 4.25 -7.23 10.34
CA LYS A 141 5.15 -7.80 11.35
C LYS A 141 5.52 -6.78 12.40
N ASN A 142 5.63 -7.24 13.65
CA ASN A 142 6.12 -6.42 14.77
C ASN A 142 7.66 -6.34 14.79
N GLU A 143 8.20 -5.64 15.79
CA GLU A 143 9.64 -5.42 15.96
C GLU A 143 10.43 -6.72 16.24
N LEU A 144 9.76 -7.79 16.67
CA LEU A 144 10.32 -9.12 16.88
C LEU A 144 10.27 -10.00 15.61
N GLY A 145 9.74 -9.48 14.50
CA GLY A 145 9.56 -10.24 13.26
C GLY A 145 8.32 -11.16 13.26
N GLU A 146 7.51 -11.13 14.31
CA GLU A 146 6.30 -11.95 14.41
C GLU A 146 5.17 -11.35 13.56
N THR A 147 4.45 -12.19 12.82
CA THR A 147 3.29 -11.77 12.05
C THR A 147 2.14 -11.37 12.99
N VAL A 148 1.59 -10.17 12.79
CA VAL A 148 0.45 -9.65 13.53
C VAL A 148 -0.84 -9.73 12.71
N ALA A 149 -0.76 -9.48 11.41
CA ALA A 149 -1.90 -9.61 10.50
C ALA A 149 -1.43 -9.90 9.07
N VAL A 150 -2.30 -10.55 8.28
CA VAL A 150 -2.11 -10.81 6.86
C VAL A 150 -3.34 -10.30 6.12
N PHE A 151 -3.14 -9.38 5.18
CA PHE A 151 -4.18 -8.79 4.35
C PHE A 151 -4.05 -9.27 2.91
N ASN A 152 -5.11 -9.86 2.38
CA ASN A 152 -5.26 -10.19 0.97
C ASN A 152 -6.15 -9.12 0.32
N ILE A 153 -5.57 -8.26 -0.50
CA ILE A 153 -6.23 -7.10 -1.09
C ILE A 153 -6.40 -7.35 -2.58
N THR A 154 -7.64 -7.40 -3.03
CA THR A 154 -7.98 -7.57 -4.43
C THR A 154 -8.05 -6.21 -5.10
N TRP A 155 -7.15 -5.96 -6.03
CA TRP A 155 -7.10 -4.78 -6.87
C TRP A 155 -7.78 -5.03 -8.22
N SER A 156 -8.46 -4.02 -8.74
CA SER A 156 -8.88 -3.95 -10.13
C SER A 156 -8.19 -2.76 -10.80
N VAL A 157 -7.59 -2.99 -11.98
CA VAL A 157 -6.97 -1.96 -12.80
C VAL A 157 -7.55 -2.02 -14.21
N LYS A 158 -7.76 -0.83 -14.84
CA LYS A 158 -8.24 -0.74 -16.21
C LYS A 158 -7.62 0.45 -16.93
N ALA A 159 -7.01 0.20 -18.09
CA ALA A 159 -6.59 1.25 -18.99
C ALA A 159 -7.82 1.99 -19.55
N LYS A 160 -7.78 3.32 -19.51
CA LYS A 160 -8.85 4.16 -20.09
C LYS A 160 -8.54 4.33 -21.59
N LYS A 161 -9.56 4.12 -22.41
CA LYS A 161 -9.51 4.45 -23.84
C LYS A 161 -9.47 5.95 -24.04
#